data_4f8ef485673c75ad7cbbdf22b15874bb
#
_entry.id   4f8ef485673c75ad7cbbdf22b15874bb
#
_cell.length_a   1.000
_cell.length_b   1.000
_cell.length_c   1.000
_cell.angle_alpha   90.00
_cell.angle_beta   90.00
_cell.angle_gamma   90.00
#
_symmetry.space_group_name_H-M   'P 1'
#
loop_
_entity.id
_entity.type
_entity.pdbx_description
1 polymer ?
#
loop_
_entity_poly.entity_id
_entity_poly.type
_entity_poly.pdbx_seq_one_letter_code
_entity_poly.pdbx_strand_id
1 'polypeptide(L)'
;MGLKAVMSNSLRIAWKDLMELFRNRLGLVMLVLMPIFMMGMVGFIFPSNNSLDNVSVGLANQDAGFNGSTIGSQVFLTALSGVNNQTRMMDISNAANLEAIKESVQKGEIQGGIVIPNNFTQCILSGQQGTLIIVTDNSNPQMSATMQSALKAVFQQMGTMLAQQNVMALNPAINATNALAIVQPYSIQVEGVVAGHSSYFDFIAPGIMAMTVMMSVMTGLPAAISQEKEVGTLDGMMVAPINRLSIIVGKTLAQTARGLLQGVLILILATLLFGVSIQGNILLVFGLLLLGVFSFVGLGVVLTSFAKDQETAMMVMMTLMFPMMFLSGVFFPVQQMPWYMQTISKALPLTYVADALRKVMVLGAGIPQITTELAVLIAFGVVMIAIAVPMFKRAMTR
;
A
#
# COMPACT_ATOMS: atom_id res chain seq x y z
N MET A 1 -41.06 -2.55 -25.30
CA MET A 1 -40.61 -3.79 -24.63
C MET A 1 -40.69 -3.58 -23.11
N GLY A 2 -41.37 -4.48 -22.39
CA GLY A 2 -41.51 -4.36 -20.93
C GLY A 2 -40.19 -4.58 -20.20
N LEU A 3 -40.05 -4.01 -18.99
CA LEU A 3 -38.88 -4.14 -18.14
C LEU A 3 -38.41 -5.59 -17.92
N LYS A 4 -39.35 -6.53 -17.84
CA LYS A 4 -39.09 -7.99 -17.74
C LYS A 4 -38.31 -8.54 -18.94
N ALA A 5 -38.59 -8.07 -20.15
CA ALA A 5 -37.90 -8.52 -21.37
C ALA A 5 -36.47 -7.97 -21.42
N VAL A 6 -36.27 -6.71 -20.99
CA VAL A 6 -34.94 -6.11 -20.88
C VAL A 6 -34.08 -6.92 -19.88
N MET A 7 -34.62 -7.22 -18.71
CA MET A 7 -33.92 -7.96 -17.67
C MET A 7 -33.56 -9.39 -18.09
N SER A 8 -34.49 -10.11 -18.70
CA SER A 8 -34.26 -11.48 -19.21
C SER A 8 -33.18 -11.51 -20.30
N ASN A 9 -33.19 -10.55 -21.23
CA ASN A 9 -32.17 -10.46 -22.28
C ASN A 9 -30.81 -10.06 -21.72
N SER A 10 -30.76 -9.14 -20.76
CA SER A 10 -29.53 -8.78 -20.07
C SER A 10 -28.89 -9.97 -19.35
N LEU A 11 -29.70 -10.79 -18.69
CA LEU A 11 -29.21 -11.98 -17.98
C LEU A 11 -28.64 -13.04 -18.95
N ARG A 12 -29.28 -13.21 -20.11
CA ARG A 12 -28.78 -14.13 -21.15
C ARG A 12 -27.45 -13.67 -21.73
N ILE A 13 -27.30 -12.38 -21.98
CA ILE A 13 -26.05 -11.78 -22.46
C ILE A 13 -24.95 -11.94 -21.40
N ALA A 14 -25.26 -11.63 -20.15
CA ALA A 14 -24.32 -11.80 -19.05
C ALA A 14 -23.86 -13.26 -18.90
N TRP A 15 -24.79 -14.21 -19.02
CA TRP A 15 -24.47 -15.64 -18.96
C TRP A 15 -23.56 -16.06 -20.11
N LYS A 16 -23.87 -15.59 -21.34
CA LYS A 16 -23.03 -15.87 -22.53
C LYS A 16 -21.58 -15.39 -22.28
N ASP A 17 -21.40 -14.14 -21.85
CA ASP A 17 -20.07 -13.56 -21.64
C ASP A 17 -19.31 -14.27 -20.50
N LEU A 18 -20.00 -14.69 -19.44
CA LEU A 18 -19.41 -15.50 -18.37
C LEU A 18 -18.99 -16.90 -18.87
N MET A 19 -19.83 -17.56 -19.66
CA MET A 19 -19.49 -18.86 -20.27
C MET A 19 -18.29 -18.73 -21.21
N GLU A 20 -18.18 -17.64 -21.95
CA GLU A 20 -17.04 -17.34 -22.81
C GLU A 20 -15.76 -17.18 -21.99
N LEU A 21 -15.83 -16.48 -20.85
CA LEU A 21 -14.73 -16.37 -19.89
C LEU A 21 -14.28 -17.74 -19.38
N PHE A 22 -15.23 -18.60 -18.96
CA PHE A 22 -14.90 -19.94 -18.44
C PHE A 22 -14.36 -20.89 -19.54
N ARG A 23 -14.69 -20.67 -20.79
CA ARG A 23 -14.14 -21.44 -21.92
C ARG A 23 -12.77 -20.95 -22.36
N ASN A 24 -12.43 -19.70 -22.09
CA ASN A 24 -11.11 -19.13 -22.39
C ASN A 24 -10.10 -19.51 -21.29
N ARG A 25 -9.41 -20.64 -21.46
CA ARG A 25 -8.44 -21.16 -20.49
C ARG A 25 -7.33 -20.15 -20.18
N LEU A 26 -6.80 -19.45 -21.19
CA LEU A 26 -5.77 -18.44 -21.00
C LEU A 26 -6.31 -17.24 -20.20
N GLY A 27 -7.52 -16.78 -20.52
CA GLY A 27 -8.19 -15.70 -19.79
C GLY A 27 -8.42 -16.05 -18.32
N LEU A 28 -8.83 -17.30 -18.01
CA LEU A 28 -8.96 -17.77 -16.63
C LEU A 28 -7.63 -17.83 -15.88
N VAL A 29 -6.59 -18.38 -16.53
CA VAL A 29 -5.26 -18.42 -15.93
C VAL A 29 -4.75 -17.00 -15.63
N MET A 30 -4.91 -16.07 -16.55
CA MET A 30 -4.50 -14.68 -16.34
C MET A 30 -5.33 -13.96 -15.27
N LEU A 31 -6.62 -14.28 -15.18
CA LEU A 31 -7.50 -13.72 -14.14
C LEU A 31 -7.03 -14.11 -12.72
N VAL A 32 -6.47 -15.32 -12.58
CA VAL A 32 -5.94 -15.83 -11.30
C VAL A 32 -4.47 -15.43 -11.11
N LEU A 33 -3.65 -15.58 -12.15
CA LEU A 33 -2.20 -15.37 -12.08
C LEU A 33 -1.82 -13.92 -11.80
N MET A 34 -2.53 -12.96 -12.42
CA MET A 34 -2.21 -11.54 -12.30
C MET A 34 -2.36 -11.01 -10.86
N PRO A 35 -3.45 -11.27 -10.13
CA PRO A 35 -3.54 -10.92 -8.70
C PRO A 35 -2.48 -11.61 -7.85
N ILE A 36 -2.22 -12.89 -8.08
CA ILE A 36 -1.18 -13.63 -7.35
C ILE A 36 0.18 -12.97 -7.57
N PHE A 37 0.51 -12.65 -8.82
CA PHE A 37 1.77 -12.01 -9.17
C PHE A 37 1.88 -10.62 -8.51
N MET A 38 0.83 -9.79 -8.58
CA MET A 38 0.82 -8.46 -7.98
C MET A 38 0.98 -8.53 -6.46
N MET A 39 0.20 -9.39 -5.80
CA MET A 39 0.29 -9.55 -4.36
C MET A 39 1.63 -10.18 -3.94
N GLY A 40 2.11 -11.18 -4.67
CA GLY A 40 3.41 -11.79 -4.45
C GLY A 40 4.53 -10.77 -4.60
N MET A 41 4.54 -10.00 -5.69
CA MET A 41 5.54 -8.97 -5.92
C MET A 41 5.57 -7.93 -4.79
N VAL A 42 4.41 -7.45 -4.35
CA VAL A 42 4.33 -6.50 -3.23
C VAL A 42 4.75 -7.16 -1.92
N GLY A 43 4.33 -8.40 -1.65
CA GLY A 43 4.74 -9.15 -0.46
C GLY A 43 6.25 -9.43 -0.38
N PHE A 44 6.89 -9.65 -1.53
CA PHE A 44 8.36 -9.81 -1.59
C PHE A 44 9.12 -8.49 -1.48
N ILE A 45 8.57 -7.41 -2.05
CA ILE A 45 9.20 -6.08 -1.97
C ILE A 45 9.04 -5.47 -0.58
N PHE A 46 7.90 -5.72 0.07
CA PHE A 46 7.57 -5.21 1.40
C PHE A 46 7.29 -6.39 2.35
N PRO A 47 8.32 -7.10 2.80
CA PRO A 47 8.13 -8.20 3.73
C PRO A 47 7.44 -7.69 5.00
N SER A 48 6.50 -8.50 5.53
CA SER A 48 5.68 -8.17 6.70
C SER A 48 6.48 -8.02 8.00
N ASN A 49 7.71 -8.53 8.00
CA ASN A 49 8.63 -8.36 9.12
C ASN A 49 9.29 -6.98 9.00
N ASN A 50 8.72 -5.99 9.69
CA ASN A 50 9.38 -4.71 9.99
C ASN A 50 10.54 -4.88 10.99
N SER A 51 11.00 -6.09 11.27
CA SER A 51 12.25 -6.32 11.96
C SER A 51 13.35 -5.90 11.00
N LEU A 52 14.10 -4.90 11.38
CA LEU A 52 15.41 -4.59 10.81
C LEU A 52 16.36 -5.75 11.20
N ASP A 53 16.03 -6.97 10.79
CA ASP A 53 16.84 -8.13 11.10
C ASP A 53 18.04 -8.08 10.18
N ASN A 54 19.22 -8.05 10.82
CA ASN A 54 20.50 -8.18 10.11
C ASN A 54 20.84 -7.02 9.15
N VAL A 55 20.53 -5.77 9.54
CA VAL A 55 20.92 -4.59 8.77
C VAL A 55 22.45 -4.42 8.84
N SER A 56 23.13 -4.42 7.71
CA SER A 56 24.59 -4.21 7.66
C SER A 56 24.95 -2.78 7.96
N VAL A 57 25.60 -2.54 9.12
CA VAL A 57 25.95 -1.23 9.65
C VAL A 57 27.46 -1.13 9.88
N GLY A 58 28.10 -0.12 9.27
CA GLY A 58 29.49 0.20 9.55
C GLY A 58 29.65 0.94 10.87
N LEU A 59 30.62 0.56 11.70
CA LEU A 59 30.94 1.25 12.94
C LEU A 59 32.37 1.80 12.88
N ALA A 60 32.51 3.12 12.96
CA ALA A 60 33.81 3.79 13.06
C ALA A 60 33.93 4.47 14.42
N ASN A 61 34.90 4.02 15.21
CA ASN A 61 35.25 4.68 16.45
C ASN A 61 36.49 5.56 16.23
N GLN A 62 36.28 6.88 16.19
CA GLN A 62 37.35 7.88 16.04
C GLN A 62 37.66 8.62 17.37
N ASP A 63 37.06 8.13 18.50
CA ASP A 63 37.25 8.79 19.79
C ASP A 63 38.71 8.75 20.26
N ALA A 64 39.31 9.92 20.43
CA ALA A 64 40.67 10.05 20.90
C ALA A 64 40.81 9.89 22.43
N GLY A 65 39.66 9.79 23.13
CA GLY A 65 39.63 9.77 24.59
C GLY A 65 39.89 11.10 25.23
N PHE A 66 39.91 11.09 26.55
CA PHE A 66 40.24 12.26 27.39
C PHE A 66 41.13 11.83 28.56
N ASN A 67 42.27 12.50 28.76
CA ASN A 67 43.29 12.17 29.79
C ASN A 67 43.70 10.67 29.75
N GLY A 68 43.84 10.10 28.57
CA GLY A 68 44.21 8.67 28.39
C GLY A 68 43.10 7.68 28.63
N SER A 69 41.86 8.13 28.84
CA SER A 69 40.69 7.27 29.04
C SER A 69 39.73 7.37 27.85
N THR A 70 39.30 6.22 27.36
CA THR A 70 38.26 6.08 26.30
C THR A 70 36.97 5.51 26.89
N ILE A 71 36.70 5.72 28.17
CA ILE A 71 35.58 5.11 28.91
C ILE A 71 34.22 5.47 28.23
N GLY A 72 34.06 6.71 27.74
CA GLY A 72 32.81 7.12 27.12
C GLY A 72 32.44 6.28 25.88
N SER A 73 33.37 6.12 24.94
CA SER A 73 33.15 5.32 23.74
C SER A 73 33.10 3.82 24.07
N GLN A 74 33.88 3.32 25.03
CA GLN A 74 33.82 1.91 25.44
C GLN A 74 32.47 1.52 26.06
N VAL A 75 31.93 2.36 26.95
CA VAL A 75 30.62 2.15 27.56
C VAL A 75 29.53 2.14 26.47
N PHE A 76 29.61 3.07 25.52
CA PHE A 76 28.68 3.10 24.38
C PHE A 76 28.78 1.83 23.55
N LEU A 77 29.96 1.37 23.17
CA LEU A 77 30.18 0.16 22.37
C LEU A 77 29.69 -1.10 23.10
N THR A 78 29.95 -1.20 24.41
CA THR A 78 29.45 -2.31 25.23
C THR A 78 27.92 -2.33 25.29
N ALA A 79 27.30 -1.16 25.48
CA ALA A 79 25.85 -1.04 25.50
C ALA A 79 25.24 -1.36 24.11
N LEU A 80 25.84 -0.87 23.03
CA LEU A 80 25.41 -1.16 21.66
C LEU A 80 25.49 -2.64 21.34
N SER A 81 26.62 -3.29 21.70
CA SER A 81 26.79 -4.73 21.50
C SER A 81 25.80 -5.56 22.34
N GLY A 82 25.53 -5.12 23.57
CA GLY A 82 24.52 -5.74 24.45
C GLY A 82 23.11 -5.72 23.85
N VAL A 83 22.70 -4.55 23.36
CA VAL A 83 21.39 -4.40 22.67
C VAL A 83 21.36 -5.21 21.40
N ASN A 84 22.41 -5.17 20.59
CA ASN A 84 22.46 -5.92 19.33
C ASN A 84 22.46 -7.45 19.53
N ASN A 85 23.11 -7.96 20.57
CA ASN A 85 23.09 -9.38 20.90
C ASN A 85 21.69 -9.89 21.31
N GLN A 86 20.88 -9.00 21.90
CA GLN A 86 19.50 -9.34 22.27
C GLN A 86 18.54 -9.23 21.10
N THR A 87 18.70 -8.22 20.23
CA THR A 87 17.77 -7.90 19.17
C THR A 87 18.13 -8.50 17.83
N ARG A 88 19.43 -8.79 17.58
CA ARG A 88 20.00 -9.20 16.29
C ARG A 88 19.62 -8.27 15.12
N MET A 89 19.39 -6.99 15.42
CA MET A 89 18.91 -6.02 14.43
C MET A 89 20.02 -5.59 13.46
N MET A 90 21.30 -5.64 13.89
CA MET A 90 22.40 -5.10 13.11
C MET A 90 23.51 -6.15 12.93
N ASP A 91 24.04 -6.24 11.72
CA ASP A 91 25.30 -6.86 11.41
C ASP A 91 26.38 -5.75 11.40
N ILE A 92 27.18 -5.68 12.48
CA ILE A 92 28.09 -4.58 12.69
C ILE A 92 29.46 -4.92 12.13
N SER A 93 29.88 -4.18 11.09
CA SER A 93 31.22 -4.23 10.52
C SER A 93 32.06 -3.05 10.99
N ASN A 94 33.33 -3.28 11.34
CA ASN A 94 34.24 -2.21 11.74
C ASN A 94 34.74 -1.44 10.51
N ALA A 95 34.69 -0.11 10.58
CA ALA A 95 35.23 0.80 9.57
C ALA A 95 36.28 1.72 10.19
N ALA A 96 37.26 2.13 9.39
CA ALA A 96 38.38 2.95 9.89
C ALA A 96 37.94 4.40 10.24
N ASN A 97 37.07 5.00 9.44
CA ASN A 97 36.67 6.39 9.59
C ASN A 97 35.33 6.67 8.85
N LEU A 98 34.86 7.92 8.97
CA LEU A 98 33.63 8.40 8.34
C LEU A 98 33.66 8.24 6.81
N GLU A 99 34.79 8.51 6.17
CA GLU A 99 34.90 8.41 4.70
C GLU A 99 34.83 6.95 4.22
N ALA A 100 35.45 6.01 4.95
CA ALA A 100 35.33 4.60 4.68
C ALA A 100 33.88 4.10 4.77
N ILE A 101 33.13 4.57 5.77
CA ILE A 101 31.70 4.28 5.88
C ILE A 101 30.91 4.83 4.69
N LYS A 102 31.14 6.10 4.31
CA LYS A 102 30.47 6.71 3.15
C LYS A 102 30.77 5.95 1.87
N GLU A 103 32.02 5.55 1.66
CA GLU A 103 32.43 4.76 0.50
C GLU A 103 31.76 3.40 0.44
N SER A 104 31.69 2.68 1.56
CA SER A 104 31.02 1.37 1.64
C SER A 104 29.50 1.50 1.45
N VAL A 105 28.88 2.59 1.93
CA VAL A 105 27.47 2.90 1.66
C VAL A 105 27.25 3.19 0.18
N GLN A 106 28.12 3.97 -0.45
CA GLN A 106 28.03 4.27 -1.90
C GLN A 106 28.21 3.03 -2.77
N LYS A 107 29.03 2.08 -2.33
CA LYS A 107 29.22 0.78 -3.00
C LYS A 107 28.07 -0.21 -2.73
N GLY A 108 27.16 0.10 -1.79
CA GLY A 108 26.09 -0.79 -1.38
C GLY A 108 26.53 -1.98 -0.54
N GLU A 109 27.76 -1.97 0.00
CA GLU A 109 28.30 -3.05 0.85
C GLU A 109 27.65 -3.01 2.24
N ILE A 110 27.32 -1.81 2.74
CA ILE A 110 26.60 -1.59 3.98
C ILE A 110 25.44 -0.65 3.75
N GLN A 111 24.39 -0.76 4.55
CA GLN A 111 23.16 0.06 4.42
C GLN A 111 23.26 1.40 5.17
N GLY A 112 24.23 1.51 6.07
CA GLY A 112 24.50 2.74 6.78
C GLY A 112 25.63 2.59 7.79
N GLY A 113 25.88 3.61 8.60
CA GLY A 113 26.95 3.56 9.57
C GLY A 113 26.75 4.46 10.78
N ILE A 114 27.50 4.13 11.82
CA ILE A 114 27.58 4.86 13.08
C ILE A 114 29.02 5.33 13.24
N VAL A 115 29.22 6.63 13.47
CA VAL A 115 30.54 7.20 13.72
C VAL A 115 30.55 7.85 15.10
N ILE A 116 31.52 7.46 15.90
CA ILE A 116 31.82 8.08 17.17
C ILE A 116 32.94 9.12 16.94
N PRO A 117 32.68 10.45 17.07
CA PRO A 117 33.67 11.48 16.81
C PRO A 117 34.80 11.46 17.82
N ASN A 118 35.90 12.12 17.46
CA ASN A 118 37.12 12.16 18.24
C ASN A 118 37.00 12.82 19.65
N ASN A 119 36.03 13.69 19.85
CA ASN A 119 35.79 14.39 21.11
C ASN A 119 34.66 13.77 21.95
N PHE A 120 34.18 12.58 21.62
CA PHE A 120 32.99 11.98 22.24
C PHE A 120 33.20 11.77 23.76
N THR A 121 34.28 11.10 24.16
CA THR A 121 34.58 10.87 25.58
C THR A 121 34.85 12.18 26.31
N GLN A 122 35.51 13.16 25.67
CA GLN A 122 35.75 14.47 26.25
C GLN A 122 34.44 15.20 26.59
N CYS A 123 33.49 15.22 25.67
CA CYS A 123 32.18 15.85 25.89
C CYS A 123 31.46 15.19 27.07
N ILE A 124 31.39 13.86 27.11
CA ILE A 124 30.68 13.11 28.18
C ILE A 124 31.34 13.41 29.57
N LEU A 125 32.65 13.33 29.67
CA LEU A 125 33.34 13.56 30.95
C LEU A 125 33.30 15.04 31.40
N SER A 126 33.11 15.97 30.46
CA SER A 126 32.91 17.40 30.76
C SER A 126 31.43 17.74 31.09
N GLY A 127 30.54 16.78 31.18
CA GLY A 127 29.09 16.98 31.42
C GLY A 127 28.34 17.58 30.24
N GLN A 128 28.92 17.52 29.04
CA GLN A 128 28.30 17.97 27.79
C GLN A 128 27.72 16.78 27.03
N GLN A 129 26.78 17.02 26.11
CA GLN A 129 26.24 15.98 25.27
C GLN A 129 27.28 15.47 24.25
N GLY A 130 27.52 14.16 24.25
CA GLY A 130 28.29 13.50 23.19
C GLY A 130 27.43 13.43 21.90
N THR A 131 28.05 13.70 20.75
CA THR A 131 27.42 13.64 19.45
C THR A 131 27.74 12.30 18.80
N LEU A 132 26.75 11.62 18.20
CA LEU A 132 26.91 10.45 17.34
C LEU A 132 26.48 10.84 15.94
N ILE A 133 27.24 10.38 14.93
CA ILE A 133 26.90 10.63 13.53
C ILE A 133 26.31 9.36 12.94
N ILE A 134 25.10 9.45 12.39
CA ILE A 134 24.46 8.38 11.66
C ILE A 134 24.61 8.68 10.17
N VAL A 135 25.21 7.77 9.43
CA VAL A 135 25.35 7.81 7.98
C VAL A 135 24.32 6.88 7.38
N THR A 136 23.53 7.35 6.43
CA THR A 136 22.50 6.55 5.74
C THR A 136 22.55 6.80 4.25
N ASP A 137 22.10 5.82 3.47
CA ASP A 137 21.96 5.95 2.02
C ASP A 137 20.73 6.81 1.68
N ASN A 138 20.95 8.05 1.29
CA ASN A 138 19.90 8.98 0.89
C ASN A 138 19.33 8.68 -0.50
N SER A 139 19.90 7.74 -1.27
CA SER A 139 19.33 7.30 -2.54
C SER A 139 18.05 6.47 -2.35
N ASN A 140 17.91 5.87 -1.15
CA ASN A 140 16.70 5.19 -0.71
C ASN A 140 16.07 5.90 0.50
N PRO A 141 15.20 6.91 0.28
CA PRO A 141 14.67 7.72 1.38
C PRO A 141 13.88 6.93 2.42
N GLN A 142 13.19 5.87 2.01
CA GLN A 142 12.38 5.04 2.90
C GLN A 142 13.27 4.21 3.83
N MET A 143 14.28 3.54 3.30
CA MET A 143 15.26 2.78 4.08
C MET A 143 16.03 3.71 5.03
N SER A 144 16.47 4.87 4.52
CA SER A 144 17.15 5.90 5.31
C SER A 144 16.30 6.37 6.49
N ALA A 145 15.02 6.68 6.27
CA ALA A 145 14.11 7.13 7.34
C ALA A 145 13.86 6.01 8.37
N THR A 146 13.65 4.79 7.93
CA THR A 146 13.44 3.63 8.82
C THR A 146 14.68 3.37 9.69
N MET A 147 15.85 3.36 9.07
CA MET A 147 17.12 3.17 9.76
C MET A 147 17.42 4.29 10.77
N GLN A 148 17.23 5.56 10.36
CA GLN A 148 17.40 6.69 11.27
C GLN A 148 16.46 6.62 12.48
N SER A 149 15.20 6.23 12.26
CA SER A 149 14.21 6.09 13.33
C SER A 149 14.58 4.97 14.29
N ALA A 150 15.01 3.81 13.78
CA ALA A 150 15.42 2.68 14.59
C ALA A 150 16.70 2.98 15.39
N LEU A 151 17.74 3.54 14.77
CA LEU A 151 18.97 3.92 15.47
C LEU A 151 18.73 5.01 16.53
N LYS A 152 17.88 6.02 16.22
CA LYS A 152 17.48 7.02 17.22
C LYS A 152 16.77 6.39 18.41
N ALA A 153 15.86 5.44 18.21
CA ALA A 153 15.16 4.73 19.28
C ALA A 153 16.15 3.96 20.17
N VAL A 154 17.08 3.21 19.57
CA VAL A 154 18.13 2.47 20.29
C VAL A 154 19.00 3.43 21.10
N PHE A 155 19.45 4.54 20.51
CA PHE A 155 20.30 5.50 21.19
C PHE A 155 19.58 6.26 22.31
N GLN A 156 18.29 6.58 22.13
CA GLN A 156 17.48 7.15 23.21
C GLN A 156 17.33 6.18 24.38
N GLN A 157 17.06 4.91 24.11
CA GLN A 157 16.96 3.89 25.13
C GLN A 157 18.29 3.72 25.89
N MET A 158 19.41 3.65 25.16
CA MET A 158 20.74 3.58 25.76
C MET A 158 21.06 4.83 26.60
N GLY A 159 20.76 6.03 26.08
CA GLY A 159 20.94 7.29 26.81
C GLY A 159 20.14 7.33 28.12
N THR A 160 18.90 6.84 28.10
CA THR A 160 18.05 6.73 29.29
C THR A 160 18.65 5.76 30.33
N MET A 161 19.14 4.58 29.89
CA MET A 161 19.79 3.62 30.80
C MET A 161 21.05 4.18 31.45
N LEU A 162 21.89 4.85 30.66
CA LEU A 162 23.13 5.46 31.17
C LEU A 162 22.82 6.62 32.14
N ALA A 163 21.85 7.45 31.80
CA ALA A 163 21.45 8.55 32.70
C ALA A 163 20.84 8.04 34.01
N GLN A 164 20.03 6.94 33.95
CA GLN A 164 19.52 6.28 35.14
C GLN A 164 20.64 5.75 36.04
N GLN A 165 21.64 5.09 35.48
CA GLN A 165 22.80 4.62 36.23
C GLN A 165 23.59 5.76 36.87
N ASN A 166 23.79 6.88 36.15
CA ASN A 166 24.45 8.05 36.66
C ASN A 166 23.72 8.71 37.86
N VAL A 167 22.36 8.79 37.75
CA VAL A 167 21.54 9.32 38.86
C VAL A 167 21.64 8.43 40.09
N MET A 168 21.62 7.11 39.93
CA MET A 168 21.80 6.17 41.03
C MET A 168 23.20 6.22 41.65
N ALA A 169 24.24 6.46 40.83
CA ALA A 169 25.62 6.62 41.30
C ALA A 169 25.83 7.92 42.10
N LEU A 170 25.14 9.00 41.73
CA LEU A 170 25.19 10.26 42.42
C LEU A 170 24.46 10.24 43.77
N ASN A 171 23.40 9.48 43.90
CA ASN A 171 22.65 9.31 45.13
C ASN A 171 22.17 7.83 45.32
N PRO A 172 22.92 7.03 46.08
CA PRO A 172 22.58 5.62 46.32
C PRO A 172 21.23 5.37 47.03
N ALA A 173 20.62 6.38 47.61
CA ALA A 173 19.29 6.30 48.22
C ALA A 173 18.16 6.29 47.18
N ILE A 174 18.46 6.65 45.92
CA ILE A 174 17.49 6.64 44.83
C ILE A 174 17.46 5.25 44.22
N ASN A 175 16.29 4.59 44.29
CA ASN A 175 16.10 3.30 43.62
C ASN A 175 15.96 3.46 42.08
N ALA A 176 16.07 2.34 41.34
CA ALA A 176 16.04 2.32 39.90
C ALA A 176 14.75 2.96 39.32
N THR A 177 13.61 2.75 39.96
CA THR A 177 12.31 3.30 39.53
C THR A 177 12.27 4.82 39.65
N ASN A 178 12.77 5.37 40.78
CA ASN A 178 12.82 6.81 41.00
C ASN A 178 13.88 7.46 40.10
N ALA A 179 15.03 6.83 39.89
CA ALA A 179 16.03 7.31 38.96
C ALA A 179 15.48 7.38 37.52
N LEU A 180 14.72 6.38 37.08
CA LEU A 180 14.05 6.40 35.79
C LEU A 180 13.03 7.55 35.70
N ALA A 181 12.24 7.78 36.76
CA ALA A 181 11.28 8.87 36.78
C ALA A 181 11.92 10.27 36.72
N ILE A 182 13.16 10.42 37.24
CA ILE A 182 13.94 11.68 37.15
C ILE A 182 14.44 11.89 35.71
N VAL A 183 14.94 10.84 35.06
CA VAL A 183 15.52 10.90 33.70
C VAL A 183 14.44 10.97 32.65
N GLN A 184 13.35 10.20 32.85
CA GLN A 184 12.22 10.10 31.95
C GLN A 184 10.91 10.20 32.75
N PRO A 185 10.42 11.44 33.02
CA PRO A 185 9.30 11.68 33.94
C PRO A 185 7.95 11.15 33.44
N TYR A 186 7.84 10.75 32.20
CA TYR A 186 6.63 10.13 31.64
C TYR A 186 7.01 9.00 30.71
N SER A 187 6.22 7.92 30.76
CA SER A 187 6.27 6.84 29.78
C SER A 187 5.26 7.10 28.66
N ILE A 188 5.67 6.83 27.42
CA ILE A 188 4.76 6.90 26.29
C ILE A 188 4.22 5.49 26.07
N GLN A 189 2.92 5.30 26.30
CA GLN A 189 2.22 4.10 25.95
C GLN A 189 1.56 4.33 24.59
N VAL A 190 1.98 3.58 23.57
CA VAL A 190 1.37 3.62 22.24
C VAL A 190 0.31 2.54 22.18
N GLU A 191 -0.93 2.95 22.04
CA GLU A 191 -2.06 2.03 21.85
C GLU A 191 -2.52 2.12 20.38
N GLY A 192 -2.44 1.01 19.67
CA GLY A 192 -2.95 0.93 18.29
C GLY A 192 -4.47 0.78 18.29
N VAL A 193 -5.15 1.47 17.39
CA VAL A 193 -6.61 1.34 17.20
C VAL A 193 -7.00 -0.08 16.73
N VAL A 194 -6.08 -0.79 16.11
CA VAL A 194 -6.25 -2.17 15.62
C VAL A 194 -5.45 -3.11 16.52
N ALA A 195 -6.09 -4.17 17.01
CA ALA A 195 -5.41 -5.19 17.78
C ALA A 195 -4.45 -6.00 16.89
N GLY A 196 -3.18 -6.06 17.27
CA GLY A 196 -2.15 -6.80 16.57
C GLY A 196 -1.10 -5.92 15.86
N HIS A 197 -0.14 -6.56 15.21
CA HIS A 197 0.89 -5.86 14.42
C HIS A 197 0.31 -5.55 13.04
N SER A 198 0.11 -4.27 12.74
CA SER A 198 -0.27 -3.84 11.39
C SER A 198 0.95 -3.95 10.47
N SER A 199 0.89 -4.82 9.49
CA SER A 199 1.92 -4.91 8.46
C SER A 199 1.65 -3.87 7.36
N TYR A 200 2.70 -3.47 6.64
CA TYR A 200 2.54 -2.63 5.44
C TYR A 200 1.63 -3.30 4.41
N PHE A 201 1.59 -4.64 4.43
CA PHE A 201 0.75 -5.44 3.57
C PHE A 201 -0.74 -5.27 3.89
N ASP A 202 -1.13 -5.14 5.17
CA ASP A 202 -2.51 -4.85 5.56
C ASP A 202 -2.99 -3.52 4.99
N PHE A 203 -2.09 -2.54 4.89
CA PHE A 203 -2.39 -1.25 4.27
C PHE A 203 -2.59 -1.35 2.74
N ILE A 204 -1.75 -2.13 2.05
CA ILE A 204 -1.75 -2.21 0.57
C ILE A 204 -2.79 -3.18 0.04
N ALA A 205 -3.06 -4.32 0.70
CA ALA A 205 -3.91 -5.38 0.18
C ALA A 205 -5.32 -4.89 -0.24
N PRO A 206 -6.05 -4.07 0.54
CA PRO A 206 -7.33 -3.52 0.12
C PRO A 206 -7.22 -2.64 -1.14
N GLY A 207 -6.13 -1.89 -1.25
CA GLY A 207 -5.84 -1.05 -2.42
C GLY A 207 -5.58 -1.88 -3.67
N ILE A 208 -4.77 -2.95 -3.59
CA ILE A 208 -4.53 -3.88 -4.69
C ILE A 208 -5.84 -4.54 -5.11
N MET A 209 -6.69 -4.93 -4.16
CA MET A 209 -7.99 -5.52 -4.46
C MET A 209 -8.87 -4.55 -5.26
N ALA A 210 -8.98 -3.28 -4.83
CA ALA A 210 -9.69 -2.25 -5.55
C ALA A 210 -9.13 -2.02 -6.96
N MET A 211 -7.82 -1.92 -7.07
CA MET A 211 -7.10 -1.71 -8.33
C MET A 211 -7.31 -2.87 -9.31
N THR A 212 -7.20 -4.11 -8.84
CA THR A 212 -7.34 -5.29 -9.70
C THR A 212 -8.77 -5.43 -10.22
N VAL A 213 -9.77 -5.14 -9.38
CA VAL A 213 -11.17 -5.09 -9.80
C VAL A 213 -11.38 -3.99 -10.83
N MET A 214 -10.83 -2.80 -10.62
CA MET A 214 -10.85 -1.70 -11.60
C MET A 214 -10.23 -2.12 -12.93
N MET A 215 -9.04 -2.71 -12.91
CA MET A 215 -8.36 -3.18 -14.12
C MET A 215 -9.22 -4.20 -14.88
N SER A 216 -9.78 -5.18 -14.18
CA SER A 216 -10.65 -6.20 -14.77
C SER A 216 -11.86 -5.60 -15.48
N VAL A 217 -12.52 -4.63 -14.84
CA VAL A 217 -13.71 -3.98 -15.37
C VAL A 217 -13.37 -3.05 -16.54
N MET A 218 -12.37 -2.21 -16.37
CA MET A 218 -11.99 -1.21 -17.37
C MET A 218 -11.39 -1.83 -18.64
N THR A 219 -10.68 -2.93 -18.54
CA THR A 219 -10.16 -3.64 -19.72
C THR A 219 -11.15 -4.61 -20.32
N GLY A 220 -11.94 -5.30 -19.49
CA GLY A 220 -12.86 -6.34 -19.93
C GLY A 220 -14.06 -5.82 -20.70
N LEU A 221 -14.61 -4.67 -20.33
CA LEU A 221 -15.77 -4.12 -20.99
C LEU A 221 -15.49 -3.65 -22.44
N PRO A 222 -14.43 -2.85 -22.70
CA PRO A 222 -14.03 -2.50 -24.05
C PRO A 222 -13.70 -3.72 -24.91
N ALA A 223 -12.92 -4.65 -24.35
CA ALA A 223 -12.57 -5.89 -25.05
C ALA A 223 -13.81 -6.67 -25.49
N ALA A 224 -14.78 -6.86 -24.58
CA ALA A 224 -16.03 -7.58 -24.90
C ALA A 224 -16.90 -6.88 -25.96
N ILE A 225 -16.91 -5.54 -26.00
CA ILE A 225 -17.67 -4.77 -27.00
C ILE A 225 -16.94 -4.79 -28.35
N SER A 226 -15.65 -4.53 -28.36
CA SER A 226 -14.86 -4.45 -29.60
C SER A 226 -14.70 -5.81 -30.26
N GLN A 227 -14.52 -6.87 -29.48
CA GLN A 227 -14.46 -8.24 -30.01
C GLN A 227 -15.75 -8.62 -30.75
N GLU A 228 -16.92 -8.29 -30.20
CA GLU A 228 -18.19 -8.55 -30.87
C GLU A 228 -18.36 -7.72 -32.15
N LYS A 229 -17.82 -6.50 -32.18
CA LYS A 229 -17.80 -5.67 -33.38
C LYS A 229 -16.88 -6.26 -34.46
N GLU A 230 -15.69 -6.70 -34.11
CA GLU A 230 -14.72 -7.30 -35.01
C GLU A 230 -15.21 -8.65 -35.60
N VAL A 231 -15.87 -9.46 -34.79
CA VAL A 231 -16.45 -10.77 -35.22
C VAL A 231 -17.78 -10.59 -35.96
N GLY A 232 -18.36 -9.36 -35.95
CA GLY A 232 -19.65 -9.09 -36.61
C GLY A 232 -20.89 -9.57 -35.83
N THR A 233 -20.70 -10.10 -34.62
CA THR A 233 -21.80 -10.57 -33.77
C THR A 233 -22.61 -9.41 -33.18
N LEU A 234 -22.00 -8.23 -33.05
CA LEU A 234 -22.68 -7.02 -32.62
C LEU A 234 -23.79 -6.62 -33.62
N ASP A 235 -23.52 -6.71 -34.91
CA ASP A 235 -24.49 -6.42 -35.96
C ASP A 235 -25.66 -7.41 -35.91
N GLY A 236 -25.37 -8.69 -35.70
CA GLY A 236 -26.41 -9.70 -35.48
C GLY A 236 -27.31 -9.42 -34.27
N MET A 237 -26.73 -8.93 -33.18
CA MET A 237 -27.50 -8.51 -32.00
C MET A 237 -28.31 -7.23 -32.23
N MET A 238 -27.86 -6.35 -33.13
CA MET A 238 -28.58 -5.11 -33.46
C MET A 238 -29.78 -5.36 -34.38
N VAL A 239 -29.74 -6.39 -35.21
CA VAL A 239 -30.85 -6.81 -36.07
C VAL A 239 -31.89 -7.62 -35.26
N ALA A 240 -31.50 -8.28 -34.20
CA ALA A 240 -32.40 -8.94 -33.28
C ALA A 240 -33.32 -7.96 -32.54
N PRO A 241 -34.56 -8.33 -32.19
CA PRO A 241 -35.49 -7.48 -31.45
C PRO A 241 -35.06 -7.36 -29.99
N ILE A 242 -33.81 -6.89 -29.75
CA ILE A 242 -33.20 -6.72 -28.42
C ILE A 242 -33.03 -5.22 -28.16
N ASN A 243 -33.39 -4.77 -26.95
CA ASN A 243 -33.16 -3.39 -26.57
C ASN A 243 -31.63 -3.16 -26.36
N ARG A 244 -31.11 -2.09 -26.94
CA ARG A 244 -29.70 -1.68 -26.77
C ARG A 244 -29.28 -1.56 -25.29
N LEU A 245 -30.21 -1.16 -24.42
CA LEU A 245 -29.98 -1.15 -22.97
C LEU A 245 -29.73 -2.54 -22.40
N SER A 246 -30.34 -3.59 -22.98
CA SER A 246 -30.11 -4.98 -22.54
C SER A 246 -28.67 -5.43 -22.79
N ILE A 247 -28.04 -4.95 -23.86
CA ILE A 247 -26.64 -5.26 -24.19
C ILE A 247 -25.72 -4.62 -23.17
N ILE A 248 -25.90 -3.32 -22.89
CA ILE A 248 -25.06 -2.59 -21.92
C ILE A 248 -25.21 -3.22 -20.52
N VAL A 249 -26.45 -3.41 -20.07
CA VAL A 249 -26.72 -3.98 -18.74
C VAL A 249 -26.21 -5.42 -18.64
N GLY A 250 -26.38 -6.22 -19.70
CA GLY A 250 -25.88 -7.60 -19.72
C GLY A 250 -24.35 -7.67 -19.61
N LYS A 251 -23.65 -6.88 -20.40
CA LYS A 251 -22.18 -6.79 -20.33
C LYS A 251 -21.68 -6.22 -19.00
N THR A 252 -22.37 -5.23 -18.47
CA THR A 252 -22.09 -4.69 -17.13
C THR A 252 -22.22 -5.77 -16.06
N LEU A 253 -23.29 -6.57 -16.09
CA LEU A 253 -23.50 -7.68 -15.16
C LEU A 253 -22.40 -8.75 -15.29
N ALA A 254 -22.00 -9.09 -16.51
CA ALA A 254 -20.89 -10.03 -16.73
C ALA A 254 -19.57 -9.52 -16.13
N GLN A 255 -19.24 -8.26 -16.38
CA GLN A 255 -18.02 -7.65 -15.83
C GLN A 255 -18.10 -7.48 -14.30
N THR A 256 -19.28 -7.22 -13.76
CA THR A 256 -19.52 -7.19 -12.30
C THR A 256 -19.25 -8.56 -11.69
N ALA A 257 -19.79 -9.62 -12.27
CA ALA A 257 -19.56 -10.98 -11.79
C ALA A 257 -18.07 -11.38 -11.89
N ARG A 258 -17.41 -10.99 -12.99
CA ARG A 258 -15.96 -11.20 -13.18
C ARG A 258 -15.14 -10.44 -12.13
N GLY A 259 -15.43 -9.16 -11.92
CA GLY A 259 -14.74 -8.32 -10.93
C GLY A 259 -14.93 -8.83 -9.50
N LEU A 260 -16.14 -9.28 -9.15
CA LEU A 260 -16.42 -9.91 -7.87
C LEU A 260 -15.66 -11.22 -7.68
N LEU A 261 -15.66 -12.08 -8.69
CA LEU A 261 -14.89 -13.34 -8.64
C LEU A 261 -13.41 -13.05 -8.39
N GLN A 262 -12.87 -12.04 -9.04
CA GLN A 262 -11.49 -11.61 -8.87
C GLN A 262 -11.25 -11.01 -7.48
N GLY A 263 -12.16 -10.18 -6.96
CA GLY A 263 -12.10 -9.64 -5.60
C GLY A 263 -12.12 -10.73 -4.53
N VAL A 264 -12.98 -11.74 -4.67
CA VAL A 264 -13.02 -12.93 -3.79
C VAL A 264 -11.68 -13.67 -3.82
N LEU A 265 -11.14 -13.88 -5.01
CA LEU A 265 -9.89 -14.61 -5.20
C LEU A 265 -8.73 -13.89 -4.52
N ILE A 266 -8.65 -12.55 -4.67
CA ILE A 266 -7.63 -11.75 -4.01
C ILE A 266 -7.82 -11.78 -2.48
N LEU A 267 -9.06 -11.70 -2.01
CA LEU A 267 -9.36 -11.79 -0.59
C LEU A 267 -8.87 -13.11 0.02
N ILE A 268 -9.15 -14.24 -0.66
CA ILE A 268 -8.67 -15.56 -0.26
C ILE A 268 -7.13 -15.61 -0.26
N LEU A 269 -6.49 -15.09 -1.30
CA LEU A 269 -5.03 -15.05 -1.38
C LEU A 269 -4.41 -14.16 -0.29
N ALA A 270 -4.99 -12.97 -0.05
CA ALA A 270 -4.54 -12.05 0.98
C ALA A 270 -4.59 -12.69 2.37
N THR A 271 -5.67 -13.40 2.68
CA THR A 271 -5.83 -14.05 3.99
C THR A 271 -4.97 -15.32 4.13
N LEU A 272 -4.91 -16.19 3.11
CA LEU A 272 -4.22 -17.47 3.19
C LEU A 272 -2.70 -17.37 3.03
N LEU A 273 -2.21 -16.52 2.11
CA LEU A 273 -0.78 -16.43 1.81
C LEU A 273 -0.07 -15.35 2.63
N PHE A 274 -0.76 -14.26 2.94
CA PHE A 274 -0.15 -13.08 3.56
C PHE A 274 -0.69 -12.77 4.96
N GLY A 275 -1.62 -13.59 5.47
CA GLY A 275 -2.13 -13.46 6.83
C GLY A 275 -2.90 -12.16 7.09
N VAL A 276 -3.43 -11.51 6.04
CA VAL A 276 -4.23 -10.29 6.19
C VAL A 276 -5.47 -10.60 7.03
N SER A 277 -5.60 -9.92 8.16
CA SER A 277 -6.75 -10.07 9.04
C SER A 277 -7.86 -9.11 8.63
N ILE A 278 -9.07 -9.64 8.42
CA ILE A 278 -10.24 -8.82 8.12
C ILE A 278 -10.96 -8.54 9.44
N GLN A 279 -10.86 -7.30 9.92
CA GLN A 279 -11.49 -6.87 11.16
C GLN A 279 -12.99 -6.53 10.99
N GLY A 280 -13.39 -6.14 9.78
CA GLY A 280 -14.74 -5.68 9.47
C GLY A 280 -15.65 -6.74 8.86
N ASN A 281 -16.87 -6.31 8.53
CA ASN A 281 -17.88 -7.18 7.95
C ASN A 281 -17.56 -7.51 6.49
N ILE A 282 -17.36 -8.79 6.19
CA ILE A 282 -17.05 -9.29 4.85
C ILE A 282 -18.17 -8.97 3.82
N LEU A 283 -19.42 -8.92 4.24
CA LEU A 283 -20.54 -8.56 3.36
C LEU A 283 -20.44 -7.10 2.90
N LEU A 284 -19.94 -6.23 3.79
CA LEU A 284 -19.69 -4.82 3.47
C LEU A 284 -18.53 -4.68 2.47
N VAL A 285 -17.49 -5.51 2.59
CA VAL A 285 -16.39 -5.58 1.62
C VAL A 285 -16.93 -5.92 0.23
N PHE A 286 -17.80 -6.93 0.12
CA PHE A 286 -18.44 -7.26 -1.17
C PHE A 286 -19.34 -6.14 -1.69
N GLY A 287 -20.10 -5.48 -0.82
CA GLY A 287 -20.91 -4.32 -1.18
C GLY A 287 -20.07 -3.18 -1.74
N LEU A 288 -18.90 -2.91 -1.15
CA LEU A 288 -17.96 -1.91 -1.62
C LEU A 288 -17.32 -2.27 -2.97
N LEU A 289 -16.98 -3.55 -3.18
CA LEU A 289 -16.50 -4.01 -4.47
C LEU A 289 -17.56 -3.87 -5.55
N LEU A 290 -18.82 -4.22 -5.27
CA LEU A 290 -19.94 -3.99 -6.18
C LEU A 290 -20.10 -2.52 -6.54
N LEU A 291 -20.03 -1.64 -5.56
CA LEU A 291 -20.15 -0.21 -5.77
C LEU A 291 -18.96 0.35 -6.57
N GLY A 292 -17.75 -0.16 -6.31
CA GLY A 292 -16.56 0.14 -7.09
C GLY A 292 -16.72 -0.27 -8.56
N VAL A 293 -17.15 -1.51 -8.81
CA VAL A 293 -17.45 -2.00 -10.16
C VAL A 293 -18.47 -1.09 -10.86
N PHE A 294 -19.55 -0.71 -10.18
CA PHE A 294 -20.57 0.19 -10.71
C PHE A 294 -19.97 1.52 -11.17
N SER A 295 -19.08 2.10 -10.39
CA SER A 295 -18.36 3.34 -10.71
C SER A 295 -17.41 3.16 -11.90
N PHE A 296 -16.65 2.07 -11.94
CA PHE A 296 -15.67 1.81 -13.01
C PHE A 296 -16.32 1.41 -14.33
N VAL A 297 -17.44 0.70 -14.32
CA VAL A 297 -18.19 0.35 -15.52
C VAL A 297 -18.63 1.61 -16.25
N GLY A 298 -19.24 2.57 -15.55
CA GLY A 298 -19.66 3.82 -16.13
C GLY A 298 -18.50 4.55 -16.82
N LEU A 299 -17.37 4.65 -16.13
CA LEU A 299 -16.15 5.25 -16.68
C LEU A 299 -15.64 4.48 -17.90
N GLY A 300 -15.60 3.15 -17.82
CA GLY A 300 -15.18 2.27 -18.93
C GLY A 300 -16.03 2.47 -20.18
N VAL A 301 -17.35 2.54 -20.06
CA VAL A 301 -18.25 2.77 -21.21
C VAL A 301 -18.02 4.15 -21.82
N VAL A 302 -17.85 5.19 -21.00
CA VAL A 302 -17.56 6.55 -21.50
C VAL A 302 -16.28 6.54 -22.32
N LEU A 303 -15.19 5.99 -21.80
CA LEU A 303 -13.90 5.95 -22.49
C LEU A 303 -13.93 5.13 -23.78
N THR A 304 -14.59 3.96 -23.75
CA THR A 304 -14.76 3.11 -24.94
C THR A 304 -15.53 3.82 -26.06
N SER A 305 -16.44 4.73 -25.70
CA SER A 305 -17.25 5.47 -26.68
C SER A 305 -16.42 6.41 -27.57
N PHE A 306 -15.19 6.75 -27.17
CA PHE A 306 -14.24 7.54 -27.97
C PHE A 306 -13.37 6.69 -28.89
N ALA A 307 -13.28 5.38 -28.66
CA ALA A 307 -12.43 4.49 -29.40
C ALA A 307 -13.11 3.93 -30.65
N LYS A 308 -12.37 3.83 -31.74
CA LYS A 308 -12.87 3.26 -33.01
C LYS A 308 -12.66 1.75 -33.08
N ASP A 309 -11.62 1.26 -32.44
CA ASP A 309 -11.17 -0.13 -32.42
C ASP A 309 -10.70 -0.54 -31.02
N GLN A 310 -10.45 -1.84 -30.83
CA GLN A 310 -10.04 -2.40 -29.55
C GLN A 310 -8.69 -1.86 -29.08
N GLU A 311 -7.75 -1.67 -30.01
CA GLU A 311 -6.41 -1.21 -29.68
C GLU A 311 -6.45 0.22 -29.13
N THR A 312 -7.14 1.13 -29.79
CA THR A 312 -7.36 2.51 -29.31
C THR A 312 -8.10 2.53 -27.97
N ALA A 313 -9.11 1.67 -27.79
CA ALA A 313 -9.82 1.56 -26.52
C ALA A 313 -8.87 1.17 -25.38
N MET A 314 -8.04 0.16 -25.61
CA MET A 314 -7.04 -0.30 -24.63
C MET A 314 -6.00 0.77 -24.31
N MET A 315 -5.49 1.50 -25.33
CA MET A 315 -4.53 2.59 -25.11
C MET A 315 -5.12 3.72 -24.25
N VAL A 316 -6.35 4.15 -24.54
CA VAL A 316 -7.05 5.19 -23.75
C VAL A 316 -7.25 4.72 -22.31
N MET A 317 -7.67 3.46 -22.13
CA MET A 317 -7.84 2.89 -20.79
C MET A 317 -6.51 2.86 -20.01
N MET A 318 -5.45 2.35 -20.61
CA MET A 318 -4.14 2.29 -19.96
C MET A 318 -3.62 3.67 -19.60
N THR A 319 -3.77 4.65 -20.50
CA THR A 319 -3.34 6.03 -20.25
C THR A 319 -4.01 6.65 -19.03
N LEU A 320 -5.27 6.29 -18.75
CA LEU A 320 -5.98 6.79 -17.57
C LEU A 320 -5.71 5.92 -16.33
N MET A 321 -5.62 4.59 -16.50
CA MET A 321 -5.42 3.67 -15.39
C MET A 321 -4.08 3.89 -14.68
N PHE A 322 -2.99 4.13 -15.41
CA PHE A 322 -1.67 4.33 -14.81
C PHE A 322 -1.64 5.51 -13.81
N PRO A 323 -2.06 6.72 -14.17
CA PRO A 323 -2.16 7.81 -13.17
C PRO A 323 -3.10 7.48 -12.03
N MET A 324 -4.24 6.83 -12.29
CA MET A 324 -5.18 6.44 -11.23
C MET A 324 -4.54 5.49 -10.21
N MET A 325 -3.73 4.53 -10.64
CA MET A 325 -3.04 3.60 -9.74
C MET A 325 -2.12 4.31 -8.74
N PHE A 326 -1.34 5.27 -9.22
CA PHE A 326 -0.36 5.97 -8.38
C PHE A 326 -0.98 7.08 -7.52
N LEU A 327 -1.97 7.79 -8.06
CA LEU A 327 -2.56 8.94 -7.39
C LEU A 327 -3.71 8.56 -6.44
N SER A 328 -4.24 7.33 -6.51
CA SER A 328 -5.40 6.91 -5.72
C SER A 328 -5.12 6.53 -4.26
N GLY A 329 -3.87 6.53 -3.82
CA GLY A 329 -3.54 6.10 -2.46
C GLY A 329 -3.43 4.58 -2.29
N VAL A 330 -3.35 3.80 -3.39
CA VAL A 330 -3.18 2.34 -3.34
C VAL A 330 -1.80 1.98 -2.80
N PHE A 331 -0.76 2.54 -3.39
CA PHE A 331 0.63 2.24 -3.02
C PHE A 331 1.18 3.18 -1.94
N PHE A 332 0.81 4.45 -1.98
CA PHE A 332 1.29 5.47 -1.04
C PHE A 332 0.09 6.21 -0.45
N PRO A 333 0.07 6.50 0.86
CA PRO A 333 -0.99 7.29 1.47
C PRO A 333 -1.16 8.65 0.78
N VAL A 334 -2.40 9.01 0.45
CA VAL A 334 -2.72 10.30 -0.21
C VAL A 334 -2.19 11.48 0.61
N GLN A 335 -2.20 11.37 1.94
CA GLN A 335 -1.73 12.41 2.86
C GLN A 335 -0.24 12.74 2.72
N GLN A 336 0.56 11.80 2.21
CA GLN A 336 2.00 11.98 1.98
C GLN A 336 2.31 12.62 0.61
N MET A 337 1.31 12.75 -0.24
CA MET A 337 1.46 13.36 -1.56
C MET A 337 1.50 14.90 -1.48
N PRO A 338 2.13 15.59 -2.45
CA PRO A 338 2.01 17.03 -2.59
C PRO A 338 0.55 17.47 -2.76
N TRP A 339 0.21 18.67 -2.30
CA TRP A 339 -1.18 19.19 -2.27
C TRP A 339 -1.92 19.10 -3.60
N TYR A 340 -1.25 19.32 -4.73
CA TYR A 340 -1.84 19.23 -6.07
C TYR A 340 -2.20 17.78 -6.45
N MET A 341 -1.38 16.80 -6.07
CA MET A 341 -1.70 15.37 -6.26
C MET A 341 -2.86 14.93 -5.37
N GLN A 342 -2.93 15.42 -4.12
CA GLN A 342 -4.07 15.17 -3.24
C GLN A 342 -5.38 15.68 -3.83
N THR A 343 -5.35 16.83 -4.52
CA THR A 343 -6.53 17.40 -5.18
C THR A 343 -7.00 16.51 -6.34
N ILE A 344 -6.07 16.01 -7.15
CA ILE A 344 -6.39 15.07 -8.24
C ILE A 344 -6.92 13.75 -7.67
N SER A 345 -6.30 13.22 -6.63
CA SER A 345 -6.72 11.98 -5.95
C SER A 345 -8.19 12.03 -5.52
N LYS A 346 -8.67 13.16 -5.02
CA LYS A 346 -10.07 13.34 -4.61
C LYS A 346 -11.09 13.25 -5.78
N ALA A 347 -10.64 13.38 -7.02
CA ALA A 347 -11.49 13.20 -8.19
C ALA A 347 -11.54 11.74 -8.69
N LEU A 348 -10.69 10.86 -8.16
CA LEU A 348 -10.55 9.49 -8.63
C LEU A 348 -11.43 8.53 -7.85
N PRO A 349 -12.31 7.74 -8.50
CA PRO A 349 -13.16 6.77 -7.80
C PRO A 349 -12.35 5.67 -7.11
N LEU A 350 -11.20 5.29 -7.64
CA LEU A 350 -10.32 4.29 -7.05
C LEU A 350 -9.85 4.69 -5.65
N THR A 351 -9.63 5.97 -5.40
CA THR A 351 -9.26 6.50 -4.07
C THR A 351 -10.31 6.14 -3.02
N TYR A 352 -11.57 6.35 -3.33
CA TYR A 352 -12.66 6.08 -2.39
C TYR A 352 -12.93 4.59 -2.21
N VAL A 353 -12.78 3.78 -3.27
CA VAL A 353 -12.89 2.31 -3.15
C VAL A 353 -11.77 1.77 -2.27
N ALA A 354 -10.52 2.19 -2.52
CA ALA A 354 -9.37 1.73 -1.76
C ALA A 354 -9.44 2.17 -0.28
N ASP A 355 -9.85 3.41 -0.03
CA ASP A 355 -9.98 3.95 1.33
C ASP A 355 -11.12 3.30 2.11
N ALA A 356 -12.30 3.13 1.48
CA ALA A 356 -13.42 2.43 2.09
C ALA A 356 -13.09 0.96 2.43
N LEU A 357 -12.45 0.24 1.49
CA LEU A 357 -12.02 -1.13 1.75
C LEU A 357 -10.99 -1.20 2.86
N ARG A 358 -10.04 -0.26 2.92
CA ARG A 358 -9.05 -0.18 3.99
C ARG A 358 -9.69 0.09 5.35
N LYS A 359 -10.62 1.06 5.43
CA LYS A 359 -11.36 1.35 6.66
C LYS A 359 -12.14 0.13 7.14
N VAL A 360 -12.82 -0.57 6.26
CA VAL A 360 -13.60 -1.76 6.63
C VAL A 360 -12.69 -2.94 6.96
N MET A 361 -11.73 -3.27 6.11
CA MET A 361 -10.91 -4.48 6.29
C MET A 361 -9.92 -4.34 7.44
N VAL A 362 -9.24 -3.19 7.56
CA VAL A 362 -8.15 -3.00 8.52
C VAL A 362 -8.67 -2.40 9.83
N LEU A 363 -9.50 -1.34 9.76
CA LEU A 363 -9.98 -0.64 10.96
C LEU A 363 -11.30 -1.21 11.51
N GLY A 364 -11.91 -2.19 10.82
CA GLY A 364 -13.20 -2.75 11.24
C GLY A 364 -14.38 -1.76 11.13
N ALA A 365 -14.24 -0.71 10.31
CA ALA A 365 -15.23 0.34 10.20
C ALA A 365 -16.59 -0.18 9.68
N GLY A 366 -17.66 0.33 10.26
CA GLY A 366 -19.03 0.08 9.78
C GLY A 366 -19.50 1.13 8.77
N ILE A 367 -20.76 1.00 8.34
CA ILE A 367 -21.37 1.93 7.37
C ILE A 367 -21.27 3.41 7.80
N PRO A 368 -21.48 3.78 9.09
CA PRO A 368 -21.44 5.19 9.48
C PRO A 368 -20.08 5.88 9.26
N GLN A 369 -18.98 5.11 9.31
CA GLN A 369 -17.62 5.66 9.16
C GLN A 369 -17.17 5.80 7.70
N ILE A 370 -17.90 5.18 6.74
CA ILE A 370 -17.58 5.19 5.31
C ILE A 370 -18.65 5.89 4.46
N THR A 371 -19.52 6.69 5.08
CA THR A 371 -20.63 7.37 4.40
C THR A 371 -20.17 8.29 3.30
N THR A 372 -19.05 8.99 3.48
CA THR A 372 -18.46 9.89 2.47
C THR A 372 -18.04 9.11 1.23
N GLU A 373 -17.33 8.00 1.42
CA GLU A 373 -16.85 7.14 0.33
C GLU A 373 -18.04 6.53 -0.43
N LEU A 374 -19.05 6.04 0.30
CA LEU A 374 -20.28 5.52 -0.30
C LEU A 374 -21.00 6.58 -1.13
N ALA A 375 -21.18 7.78 -0.57
CA ALA A 375 -21.88 8.88 -1.26
C ALA A 375 -21.16 9.29 -2.54
N VAL A 376 -19.82 9.43 -2.48
CA VAL A 376 -19.01 9.79 -3.66
C VAL A 376 -19.06 8.71 -4.72
N LEU A 377 -18.92 7.44 -4.35
CA LEU A 377 -18.95 6.32 -5.30
C LEU A 377 -20.32 6.16 -5.96
N ILE A 378 -21.41 6.32 -5.22
CA ILE A 378 -22.78 6.31 -5.79
C ILE A 378 -22.95 7.48 -6.75
N ALA A 379 -22.59 8.69 -6.31
CA ALA A 379 -22.73 9.89 -7.15
C ALA A 379 -21.90 9.77 -8.44
N PHE A 380 -20.64 9.32 -8.32
CA PHE A 380 -19.74 9.12 -9.45
C PHE A 380 -20.30 8.06 -10.42
N GLY A 381 -20.73 6.92 -9.91
CA GLY A 381 -21.31 5.84 -10.73
C GLY A 381 -22.57 6.30 -11.48
N VAL A 382 -23.48 7.01 -10.79
CA VAL A 382 -24.71 7.54 -11.40
C VAL A 382 -24.37 8.57 -12.50
N VAL A 383 -23.47 9.50 -12.23
CA VAL A 383 -23.05 10.52 -13.22
C VAL A 383 -22.39 9.85 -14.43
N MET A 384 -21.47 8.91 -14.20
CA MET A 384 -20.80 8.22 -15.31
C MET A 384 -21.76 7.39 -16.16
N ILE A 385 -22.72 6.69 -15.56
CA ILE A 385 -23.74 5.96 -16.32
C ILE A 385 -24.67 6.91 -17.07
N ALA A 386 -25.06 8.04 -16.47
CA ALA A 386 -25.88 9.04 -17.14
C ALA A 386 -25.19 9.61 -18.39
N ILE A 387 -23.87 9.77 -18.36
CA ILE A 387 -23.04 10.19 -19.50
C ILE A 387 -22.83 9.03 -20.48
N ALA A 388 -22.57 7.82 -19.97
CA ALA A 388 -22.25 6.64 -20.77
C ALA A 388 -23.39 6.23 -21.71
N VAL A 389 -24.64 6.23 -21.24
CA VAL A 389 -25.81 5.78 -22.02
C VAL A 389 -26.01 6.57 -23.33
N PRO A 390 -26.04 7.91 -23.34
CA PRO A 390 -26.18 8.66 -24.59
C PRO A 390 -24.94 8.56 -25.49
N MET A 391 -23.73 8.49 -24.91
CA MET A 391 -22.49 8.34 -25.67
C MET A 391 -22.42 7.00 -26.40
N PHE A 392 -22.75 5.92 -25.71
CA PHE A 392 -22.80 4.59 -26.29
C PHE A 392 -23.85 4.48 -27.42
N LYS A 393 -25.02 5.11 -27.23
CA LYS A 393 -26.04 5.18 -28.31
C LYS A 393 -25.49 5.85 -29.57
N ARG A 394 -24.72 6.93 -29.43
CA ARG A 394 -24.10 7.62 -30.57
C ARG A 394 -22.98 6.80 -31.22
N ALA A 395 -22.18 6.10 -30.43
CA ALA A 395 -21.11 5.26 -30.94
C ALA A 395 -21.62 4.06 -31.77
N MET A 396 -22.79 3.52 -31.44
CA MET A 396 -23.45 2.43 -32.20
C MET A 396 -24.20 2.90 -33.45
N THR A 397 -24.37 4.20 -33.65
CA THR A 397 -25.03 4.76 -34.85
C THR A 397 -24.04 5.30 -35.89
N ARG A 398 -22.77 5.30 -35.57
CA ARG A 398 -21.65 5.61 -36.46
C ARG A 398 -20.98 4.32 -36.96
#